data_1582baaa8ebd14c7d915a626716db05f
#
_entry.id   1582baaa8ebd14c7d915a626716db05f
#
_cell.length_a   1.000
_cell.length_b   1.000
_cell.length_c   1.000
_cell.angle_alpha   90.00
_cell.angle_beta   90.00
_cell.angle_gamma   90.00
#
_symmetry.space_group_name_H-M   'P 1'
#
loop_
_entity.id
_entity.type
_entity.pdbx_description
1 polymer ?
#
loop_
_entity_poly.entity_id
_entity_poly.type
_entity_poly.pdbx_seq_one_letter_code
_entity_poly.pdbx_strand_id
1 'polypeptide(L)'
;MKPFQKALYCCAIASVLMHSSCSVLEKASIHGLTSGFYTIDSTKTKSRVYLDVTSEKMDVYKTQGNVPAKEKTFTLSLAEHDSILPVPLVFKKQSLDIDVTTVLFKHRFPLPGMPAQLTTDFNAAVFAGWRFDRFRIYSHPDPIHKHHLSISNVGYDFGFFAGPGTTPVNPFTTLNRQSNEYSGMILQTGIAGFLESNIASFGLAVGYDHLLNPDRSIWIYSNKPWVGFIVGIALN
;
A
#
# COMPACT_ATOMS: atom_id res chain seq x y z
N MET A 1 30.98 -25.49 13.43
CA MET A 1 30.00 -24.80 14.27
C MET A 1 28.80 -25.71 14.51
N LYS A 2 28.46 -25.99 15.76
CA LYS A 2 27.38 -26.89 16.15
C LYS A 2 26.02 -26.27 15.72
N PRO A 3 25.03 -27.05 15.31
CA PRO A 3 23.72 -26.52 14.82
C PRO A 3 23.04 -25.58 15.82
N PHE A 4 23.29 -25.79 17.11
CA PHE A 4 22.79 -24.93 18.19
C PHE A 4 23.34 -23.49 18.15
N GLN A 5 24.60 -23.30 17.77
CA GLN A 5 25.19 -21.97 17.60
C GLN A 5 24.61 -21.18 16.43
N LYS A 6 24.26 -21.86 15.33
CA LYS A 6 23.61 -21.20 14.17
C LYS A 6 22.19 -20.72 14.51
N ALA A 7 21.43 -21.51 15.26
CA ALA A 7 20.10 -21.11 15.73
C ALA A 7 20.16 -19.90 16.67
N LEU A 8 21.15 -19.82 17.56
CA LEU A 8 21.36 -18.70 18.48
C LEU A 8 21.71 -17.38 17.73
N TYR A 9 22.53 -17.48 16.66
CA TYR A 9 22.85 -16.32 15.82
C TYR A 9 21.63 -15.83 15.02
N CYS A 10 20.80 -16.72 14.48
CA CYS A 10 19.56 -16.33 13.80
C CYS A 10 18.57 -15.64 14.74
N CYS A 11 18.41 -16.14 15.98
CA CYS A 11 17.56 -15.50 16.99
C CYS A 11 18.10 -14.14 17.43
N ALA A 12 19.44 -13.99 17.57
CA ALA A 12 20.06 -12.71 17.94
C ALA A 12 19.89 -11.65 16.81
N ILE A 13 20.04 -12.04 15.54
CA ILE A 13 19.82 -11.14 14.39
C ILE A 13 18.35 -10.75 14.28
N ALA A 14 17.43 -11.68 14.47
CA ALA A 14 15.98 -11.39 14.48
C ALA A 14 15.59 -10.44 15.63
N SER A 15 16.21 -10.60 16.82
CA SER A 15 15.99 -9.72 17.97
C SER A 15 16.49 -8.30 17.71
N VAL A 16 17.65 -8.12 17.07
CA VAL A 16 18.21 -6.79 16.74
C VAL A 16 17.34 -6.06 15.71
N LEU A 17 16.74 -6.78 14.75
CA LEU A 17 15.84 -6.20 13.75
C LEU A 17 14.51 -5.73 14.35
N MET A 18 14.05 -6.32 15.45
CA MET A 18 12.82 -5.91 16.14
C MET A 18 13.00 -4.66 17.02
N HIS A 19 14.22 -4.31 17.41
CA HIS A 19 14.45 -3.13 18.28
C HIS A 19 14.64 -1.82 17.51
N SER A 20 14.83 -1.84 16.20
CA SER A 20 14.96 -0.63 15.37
C SER A 20 13.63 -0.04 14.89
N SER A 21 12.49 -0.67 15.21
CA SER A 21 11.17 -0.25 14.73
C SER A 21 10.43 0.77 15.61
N CYS A 22 10.95 1.11 16.81
CA CYS A 22 10.19 1.91 17.78
C CYS A 22 10.29 3.44 17.63
N SER A 23 11.13 3.99 16.77
CA SER A 23 11.29 5.46 16.68
C SER A 23 10.55 6.13 15.52
N VAL A 24 9.91 5.35 14.63
CA VAL A 24 9.20 5.88 13.46
C VAL A 24 7.70 6.11 13.74
N LEU A 25 7.15 5.51 14.79
CA LEU A 25 5.72 5.60 15.12
C LEU A 25 5.28 6.89 15.85
N GLU A 26 6.20 7.77 16.23
CA GLU A 26 5.88 8.91 17.09
C GLU A 26 5.53 10.22 16.35
N LYS A 27 5.61 10.23 15.03
CA LYS A 27 5.04 11.31 14.21
C LYS A 27 3.82 10.79 13.46
N ALA A 28 2.77 10.46 14.21
CA ALA A 28 1.47 10.20 13.61
C ALA A 28 1.09 11.41 12.76
N SER A 29 1.26 11.26 11.46
CA SER A 29 0.85 12.25 10.48
C SER A 29 -0.64 12.53 10.67
N ILE A 30 -1.03 13.80 10.78
CA ILE A 30 -2.43 14.17 10.82
C ILE A 30 -3.04 13.74 9.48
N HIS A 31 -3.84 12.68 9.49
CA HIS A 31 -4.48 12.09 8.31
C HIS A 31 -3.52 11.71 7.17
N GLY A 32 -2.31 11.20 7.49
CA GLY A 32 -1.33 10.80 6.47
C GLY A 32 -0.54 11.95 5.83
N LEU A 33 -0.77 13.21 6.22
CA LEU A 33 -0.01 14.36 5.75
C LEU A 33 1.32 14.44 6.51
N THR A 34 2.43 14.23 5.83
CA THR A 34 3.79 14.22 6.40
C THR A 34 4.61 15.37 5.87
N SER A 35 5.68 15.78 6.58
CA SER A 35 6.65 16.73 6.04
C SER A 35 7.28 16.21 4.76
N GLY A 36 7.41 17.08 3.74
CA GLY A 36 7.96 16.69 2.44
C GLY A 36 7.59 17.61 1.30
N PHE A 37 7.94 17.18 0.09
CA PHE A 37 7.65 17.91 -1.13
C PHE A 37 6.27 17.56 -1.68
N TYR A 38 5.50 18.61 -1.99
CA TYR A 38 4.16 18.51 -2.54
C TYR A 38 4.00 19.44 -3.74
N THR A 39 2.99 19.19 -4.54
CA THR A 39 2.50 20.14 -5.53
C THR A 39 1.21 20.75 -5.03
N ILE A 40 1.19 22.06 -4.84
CA ILE A 40 -0.05 22.80 -4.53
C ILE A 40 -0.76 23.14 -5.84
N ASP A 41 -2.04 22.82 -5.91
CA ASP A 41 -2.91 23.16 -7.03
C ASP A 41 -3.75 24.38 -6.61
N SER A 42 -3.24 25.58 -6.91
CA SER A 42 -3.96 26.84 -6.70
C SER A 42 -4.67 27.24 -7.99
N THR A 43 -5.74 28.04 -7.89
CA THR A 43 -6.64 28.42 -8.98
C THR A 43 -5.95 28.97 -10.25
N LYS A 44 -4.67 29.33 -10.19
CA LYS A 44 -3.94 29.92 -11.33
C LYS A 44 -2.59 29.27 -11.66
N THR A 45 -1.97 28.52 -10.73
CA THR A 45 -0.61 27.96 -10.93
C THR A 45 -0.40 26.70 -10.10
N LYS A 46 0.21 25.70 -10.74
CA LYS A 46 0.79 24.55 -10.03
C LYS A 46 2.18 24.95 -9.56
N SER A 47 2.44 24.90 -8.27
CA SER A 47 3.75 25.20 -7.69
C SER A 47 4.22 24.04 -6.84
N ARG A 48 5.51 23.74 -6.90
CA ARG A 48 6.12 22.79 -5.96
C ARG A 48 6.41 23.51 -4.65
N VAL A 49 6.04 22.91 -3.54
CA VAL A 49 6.22 23.44 -2.19
C VAL A 49 6.81 22.36 -1.29
N TYR A 50 7.47 22.77 -0.23
CA TYR A 50 7.84 21.90 0.88
C TYR A 50 6.90 22.20 2.05
N LEU A 51 6.33 21.16 2.63
CA LEU A 51 5.53 21.23 3.83
C LEU A 51 6.35 20.76 5.02
N ASP A 52 6.36 21.53 6.09
CA ASP A 52 6.83 21.09 7.40
C ASP A 52 5.61 20.97 8.30
N VAL A 53 5.25 19.71 8.61
CA VAL A 53 4.02 19.36 9.30
C VAL A 53 4.34 18.90 10.71
N THR A 54 3.73 19.57 11.68
CA THR A 54 3.75 19.19 13.09
C THR A 54 2.33 18.93 13.58
N SER A 55 2.15 18.42 14.80
CA SER A 55 0.83 18.20 15.38
C SER A 55 -0.02 19.47 15.51
N GLU A 56 0.62 20.64 15.59
CA GLU A 56 -0.06 21.92 15.87
C GLU A 56 -0.18 22.81 14.64
N LYS A 57 0.76 22.70 13.69
CA LYS A 57 0.85 23.62 12.56
C LYS A 57 1.45 22.97 11.33
N MET A 58 1.20 23.56 10.19
CA MET A 58 1.81 23.25 8.91
C MET A 58 2.44 24.52 8.33
N ASP A 59 3.75 24.55 8.22
CA ASP A 59 4.52 25.62 7.57
C ASP A 59 4.74 25.27 6.09
N VAL A 60 4.44 26.21 5.20
CA VAL A 60 4.55 26.02 3.74
C VAL A 60 5.68 26.87 3.20
N TYR A 61 6.62 26.23 2.51
CA TYR A 61 7.79 26.87 1.89
C TYR A 61 7.72 26.74 0.37
N LYS A 62 7.97 27.83 -0.35
CA LYS A 62 8.23 27.76 -1.79
C LYS A 62 9.52 26.99 -2.03
N THR A 63 9.63 26.32 -3.19
CA THR A 63 10.84 25.60 -3.55
C THR A 63 11.47 26.17 -4.80
N GLN A 64 12.81 26.21 -4.82
CA GLN A 64 13.61 26.41 -6.02
C GLN A 64 14.28 25.06 -6.36
N GLY A 65 13.69 24.34 -7.33
CA GLY A 65 14.10 22.96 -7.59
C GLY A 65 13.75 22.05 -6.40
N ASN A 66 14.77 21.42 -5.81
CA ASN A 66 14.65 20.51 -4.66
C ASN A 66 15.05 21.15 -3.33
N VAL A 67 15.23 22.48 -3.29
CA VAL A 67 15.63 23.18 -2.06
C VAL A 67 14.48 24.06 -1.59
N PRO A 68 14.02 23.90 -0.33
CA PRO A 68 13.06 24.82 0.27
C PRO A 68 13.67 26.21 0.44
N ALA A 69 12.85 27.24 0.25
CA ALA A 69 13.25 28.61 0.54
C ALA A 69 13.51 28.79 2.05
N LYS A 70 14.40 29.71 2.42
CA LYS A 70 14.69 30.00 3.83
C LYS A 70 13.48 30.61 4.55
N GLU A 71 12.67 31.37 3.82
CA GLU A 71 11.49 32.03 4.37
C GLU A 71 10.22 31.20 4.06
N LYS A 72 9.38 31.05 5.10
CA LYS A 72 8.08 30.42 4.93
C LYS A 72 7.11 31.33 4.17
N THR A 73 6.29 30.76 3.35
CA THR A 73 5.28 31.48 2.57
C THR A 73 4.06 31.76 3.42
N PHE A 74 3.57 30.79 4.17
CA PHE A 74 2.49 30.93 5.14
C PHE A 74 2.51 29.74 6.11
N THR A 75 1.81 29.93 7.23
CA THR A 75 1.60 28.91 8.26
C THR A 75 0.10 28.66 8.39
N LEU A 76 -0.29 27.40 8.49
CA LEU A 76 -1.64 26.99 8.88
C LEU A 76 -1.57 26.42 10.29
N SER A 77 -2.32 26.99 11.23
CA SER A 77 -2.51 26.39 12.54
C SER A 77 -3.55 25.28 12.43
N LEU A 78 -3.15 24.05 12.81
CA LEU A 78 -4.01 22.87 12.80
C LEU A 78 -4.75 22.69 14.13
N ALA A 79 -4.25 23.32 15.19
CA ALA A 79 -4.79 23.25 16.54
C ALA A 79 -5.77 24.39 16.87
N GLU A 80 -5.72 25.51 16.15
CA GLU A 80 -6.58 26.67 16.40
C GLU A 80 -7.98 26.48 15.83
N HIS A 81 -8.97 26.76 16.66
CA HIS A 81 -10.39 26.52 16.39
C HIS A 81 -11.05 27.62 15.54
N ASP A 82 -10.34 28.64 15.06
CA ASP A 82 -10.90 29.77 14.29
C ASP A 82 -10.19 30.03 12.96
N SER A 83 -9.52 29.01 12.40
CA SER A 83 -8.85 29.16 11.11
C SER A 83 -9.85 29.05 9.95
N ILE A 84 -10.17 30.16 9.32
CA ILE A 84 -11.05 30.23 8.15
C ILE A 84 -10.19 30.19 6.88
N LEU A 85 -10.37 29.16 6.07
CA LEU A 85 -9.83 29.10 4.71
C LEU A 85 -10.94 29.48 3.72
N PRO A 86 -10.80 30.60 3.01
CA PRO A 86 -11.81 31.02 2.03
C PRO A 86 -11.90 30.08 0.83
N VAL A 87 -10.81 29.38 0.52
CA VAL A 87 -10.73 28.39 -0.57
C VAL A 87 -9.98 27.16 -0.08
N PRO A 88 -10.47 25.95 -0.37
CA PRO A 88 -9.74 24.73 -0.02
C PRO A 88 -8.35 24.68 -0.66
N LEU A 89 -7.35 24.29 0.13
CA LEU A 89 -6.00 24.02 -0.37
C LEU A 89 -5.88 22.55 -0.75
N VAL A 90 -5.32 22.30 -1.93
CA VAL A 90 -5.10 20.94 -2.44
C VAL A 90 -3.63 20.70 -2.63
N PHE A 91 -3.10 19.73 -1.90
CA PHE A 91 -1.72 19.26 -2.01
C PHE A 91 -1.70 17.88 -2.63
N LYS A 92 -0.80 17.67 -3.59
CA LYS A 92 -0.60 16.37 -4.25
C LYS A 92 0.81 15.89 -3.99
N LYS A 93 0.94 14.61 -3.67
CA LYS A 93 2.24 13.95 -3.47
C LYS A 93 2.28 12.71 -4.35
N GLN A 94 3.44 12.44 -4.92
CA GLN A 94 3.77 11.17 -5.55
C GLN A 94 4.95 10.57 -4.81
N SER A 95 4.85 9.30 -4.45
CA SER A 95 5.90 8.56 -3.74
C SER A 95 6.01 7.14 -4.27
N LEU A 96 7.15 6.51 -4.02
CA LEU A 96 7.27 5.07 -4.13
C LEU A 96 6.59 4.46 -2.90
N ASP A 97 5.85 3.38 -3.11
CA ASP A 97 5.18 2.64 -2.06
C ASP A 97 5.61 1.18 -2.06
N ILE A 98 5.84 0.62 -0.87
CA ILE A 98 6.23 -0.78 -0.69
C ILE A 98 5.39 -1.35 0.44
N ASP A 99 4.55 -2.34 0.10
CA ASP A 99 3.60 -2.95 1.01
C ASP A 99 3.79 -4.45 1.14
N VAL A 100 3.42 -4.99 2.29
CA VAL A 100 3.11 -6.41 2.41
C VAL A 100 1.62 -6.60 2.12
N THR A 101 1.31 -7.47 1.17
CA THR A 101 -0.04 -7.67 0.67
C THR A 101 -0.46 -9.13 0.74
N THR A 102 -1.76 -9.34 0.76
CA THR A 102 -2.37 -10.67 0.63
C THR A 102 -3.53 -10.63 -0.36
N VAL A 103 -3.60 -11.64 -1.23
CA VAL A 103 -4.75 -11.84 -2.12
C VAL A 103 -5.77 -12.67 -1.37
N LEU A 104 -6.90 -12.09 -0.99
CA LEU A 104 -7.93 -12.75 -0.19
C LEU A 104 -8.70 -13.78 -1.01
N PHE A 105 -9.01 -13.47 -2.25
CA PHE A 105 -9.62 -14.41 -3.18
C PHE A 105 -9.18 -14.14 -4.60
N LYS A 106 -9.11 -15.22 -5.40
CA LYS A 106 -8.77 -15.22 -6.82
C LYS A 106 -9.93 -15.79 -7.62
N HIS A 107 -10.39 -15.04 -8.60
CA HIS A 107 -11.28 -15.53 -9.63
C HIS A 107 -10.46 -16.06 -10.81
N ARG A 108 -10.52 -17.35 -11.03
CA ARG A 108 -9.89 -18.04 -12.15
C ARG A 108 -10.91 -18.22 -13.28
N PHE A 109 -10.55 -17.79 -14.47
CA PHE A 109 -11.43 -17.88 -15.63
C PHE A 109 -11.69 -19.34 -16.03
N PRO A 110 -12.84 -19.64 -16.68
CA PRO A 110 -13.14 -20.99 -17.11
C PRO A 110 -12.12 -21.47 -18.14
N LEU A 111 -11.80 -22.75 -18.06
CA LEU A 111 -10.93 -23.46 -19.00
C LEU A 111 -11.69 -24.63 -19.60
N PRO A 112 -11.24 -25.21 -20.75
CA PRO A 112 -11.87 -26.41 -21.32
C PRO A 112 -11.97 -27.52 -20.26
N GLY A 113 -13.21 -27.97 -19.99
CA GLY A 113 -13.52 -28.96 -18.98
C GLY A 113 -13.60 -28.47 -17.52
N MET A 114 -13.40 -27.15 -17.28
CA MET A 114 -13.46 -26.58 -15.94
C MET A 114 -14.27 -25.28 -15.94
N PRO A 115 -15.25 -25.14 -15.04
CA PRO A 115 -15.94 -23.86 -14.82
C PRO A 115 -15.01 -22.83 -14.18
N ALA A 116 -15.45 -21.57 -14.15
CA ALA A 116 -14.79 -20.54 -13.38
C ALA A 116 -14.72 -20.93 -11.91
N GLN A 117 -13.61 -20.58 -11.25
CA GLN A 117 -13.39 -20.90 -9.85
C GLN A 117 -13.06 -19.66 -9.03
N LEU A 118 -13.58 -19.63 -7.81
CA LEU A 118 -13.16 -18.67 -6.78
C LEU A 118 -12.35 -19.44 -5.73
N THR A 119 -11.09 -19.04 -5.52
CA THR A 119 -10.19 -19.66 -4.56
C THR A 119 -9.76 -18.66 -3.48
N THR A 120 -9.61 -19.17 -2.25
CA THR A 120 -9.28 -18.38 -1.03
C THR A 120 -8.05 -18.95 -0.33
N ASP A 121 -7.12 -19.47 -1.10
CA ASP A 121 -5.89 -20.08 -0.58
C ASP A 121 -4.98 -19.03 0.07
N PHE A 122 -4.02 -19.49 0.90
CA PHE A 122 -3.02 -18.61 1.47
C PHE A 122 -2.16 -17.96 0.38
N ASN A 123 -2.05 -16.63 0.43
CA ASN A 123 -1.27 -15.85 -0.51
C ASN A 123 -0.64 -14.67 0.22
N ALA A 124 0.68 -14.57 0.18
CA ALA A 124 1.42 -13.41 0.66
C ALA A 124 2.28 -12.84 -0.47
N ALA A 125 2.44 -11.54 -0.52
CA ALA A 125 3.28 -10.90 -1.53
C ALA A 125 3.88 -9.60 -1.02
N VAL A 126 4.96 -9.17 -1.66
CA VAL A 126 5.46 -7.82 -1.57
C VAL A 126 4.96 -7.07 -2.80
N PHE A 127 4.36 -5.92 -2.57
CA PHE A 127 3.96 -4.96 -3.59
C PHE A 127 4.99 -3.84 -3.65
N ALA A 128 5.27 -3.34 -4.85
CA ALA A 128 6.07 -2.15 -5.09
C ALA A 128 5.44 -1.34 -6.23
N GLY A 129 5.13 -0.08 -5.97
CA GLY A 129 4.40 0.75 -6.91
C GLY A 129 4.57 2.24 -6.68
N TRP A 130 3.79 3.00 -7.42
CA TRP A 130 3.71 4.44 -7.29
C TRP A 130 2.39 4.82 -6.62
N ARG A 131 2.53 5.58 -5.53
CA ARG A 131 1.43 6.13 -4.76
C ARG A 131 1.18 7.57 -5.13
N PHE A 132 -0.08 7.92 -5.31
CA PHE A 132 -0.57 9.24 -5.64
C PHE A 132 -1.56 9.70 -4.59
N ASP A 133 -1.13 10.58 -3.70
CA ASP A 133 -1.93 11.15 -2.64
C ASP A 133 -2.46 12.53 -3.00
N ARG A 134 -3.71 12.78 -2.64
CA ARG A 134 -4.35 14.07 -2.74
C ARG A 134 -4.93 14.47 -1.40
N PHE A 135 -4.29 15.44 -0.76
CA PHE A 135 -4.72 16.05 0.49
C PHE A 135 -5.52 17.30 0.20
N ARG A 136 -6.72 17.37 0.74
CA ARG A 136 -7.56 18.55 0.68
C ARG A 136 -7.77 19.10 2.07
N ILE A 137 -7.34 20.34 2.30
CA ILE A 137 -7.53 21.07 3.56
C ILE A 137 -8.63 22.10 3.35
N TYR A 138 -9.63 22.05 4.16
CA TYR A 138 -10.79 22.96 4.07
C TYR A 138 -11.30 23.30 5.46
N SER A 139 -11.95 24.48 5.57
CA SER A 139 -12.62 24.92 6.78
C SER A 139 -14.02 24.31 6.84
N HIS A 140 -14.36 23.73 7.98
CA HIS A 140 -15.69 23.17 8.25
C HIS A 140 -16.31 23.91 9.44
N PRO A 141 -17.57 24.42 9.33
CA PRO A 141 -18.26 25.00 10.48
C PRO A 141 -18.60 23.91 11.50
N ASP A 142 -18.27 24.16 12.74
CA ASP A 142 -18.69 23.35 13.89
C ASP A 142 -20.05 23.83 14.39
N PRO A 143 -20.96 22.98 14.92
CA PRO A 143 -22.21 23.35 15.56
C PRO A 143 -22.07 24.37 16.70
N ILE A 144 -20.88 24.55 17.26
CA ILE A 144 -20.59 25.52 18.35
C ILE A 144 -20.05 26.86 17.80
N HIS A 145 -20.24 27.17 16.53
CA HIS A 145 -19.80 28.40 15.84
C HIS A 145 -18.28 28.63 15.73
N LYS A 146 -17.49 27.56 15.85
CA LYS A 146 -16.05 27.58 15.59
C LYS A 146 -15.74 26.90 14.26
N HIS A 147 -14.79 27.44 13.53
CA HIS A 147 -14.30 26.82 12.29
C HIS A 147 -13.12 25.92 12.59
N HIS A 148 -13.23 24.64 12.18
CA HIS A 148 -12.12 23.70 12.23
C HIS A 148 -11.54 23.46 10.85
N LEU A 149 -10.21 23.32 10.79
CA LEU A 149 -9.56 22.81 9.58
C LEU A 149 -9.71 21.29 9.54
N SER A 150 -10.30 20.81 8.47
CA SER A 150 -10.41 19.38 8.19
C SER A 150 -9.47 19.00 7.06
N ILE A 151 -8.81 17.87 7.22
CA ILE A 151 -7.92 17.30 6.21
C ILE A 151 -8.56 16.02 5.69
N SER A 152 -8.79 15.96 4.39
CA SER A 152 -9.26 14.76 3.70
C SER A 152 -8.13 14.25 2.82
N ASN A 153 -7.83 12.97 2.91
CA ASN A 153 -6.87 12.29 2.03
C ASN A 153 -7.59 11.28 1.14
N VAL A 154 -7.23 11.27 -0.14
CA VAL A 154 -7.57 10.23 -1.09
C VAL A 154 -6.28 9.83 -1.80
N GLY A 155 -5.87 8.58 -1.60
CA GLY A 155 -4.70 7.99 -2.23
C GLY A 155 -5.09 6.82 -3.12
N TYR A 156 -4.31 6.60 -4.15
CA TYR A 156 -4.37 5.38 -4.96
C TYR A 156 -2.96 4.98 -5.39
N ASP A 157 -2.73 3.67 -5.44
CA ASP A 157 -1.47 3.09 -5.82
C ASP A 157 -1.63 2.19 -7.03
N PHE A 158 -0.58 2.10 -7.80
CA PHE A 158 -0.49 1.17 -8.91
C PHE A 158 0.95 0.64 -9.02
N GLY A 159 1.08 -0.70 -9.09
CA GLY A 159 2.39 -1.31 -9.15
C GLY A 159 2.37 -2.81 -9.40
N PHE A 160 3.50 -3.42 -9.09
CA PHE A 160 3.75 -4.84 -9.26
C PHE A 160 3.78 -5.54 -7.90
N PHE A 161 3.35 -6.78 -7.89
CA PHE A 161 3.50 -7.63 -6.71
C PHE A 161 4.10 -8.99 -7.09
N ALA A 162 4.82 -9.58 -6.14
CA ALA A 162 5.33 -10.94 -6.24
C ALA A 162 5.40 -11.58 -4.85
N GLY A 163 5.12 -12.88 -4.77
CA GLY A 163 5.23 -13.58 -3.50
C GLY A 163 4.77 -15.03 -3.52
N PRO A 164 5.00 -15.76 -2.43
CA PRO A 164 4.57 -17.13 -2.29
C PRO A 164 3.07 -17.24 -2.02
N GLY A 165 2.51 -18.38 -2.39
CA GLY A 165 1.16 -18.77 -2.05
C GLY A 165 1.01 -20.28 -2.10
N THR A 166 -0.20 -20.73 -1.80
CA THR A 166 -0.58 -22.13 -1.92
C THR A 166 -1.74 -22.29 -2.90
N THR A 167 -1.92 -23.49 -3.42
CA THR A 167 -3.05 -23.83 -4.28
C THR A 167 -3.35 -25.33 -4.17
N PRO A 168 -4.63 -25.76 -4.24
CA PRO A 168 -4.95 -27.17 -4.26
C PRO A 168 -4.55 -27.78 -5.60
N VAL A 169 -3.82 -28.88 -5.53
CA VAL A 169 -3.50 -29.76 -6.66
C VAL A 169 -4.25 -31.07 -6.43
N ASN A 170 -5.24 -31.33 -7.26
CA ASN A 170 -6.16 -32.46 -7.13
C ASN A 170 -6.62 -32.96 -8.51
N PRO A 171 -7.41 -34.03 -8.60
CA PRO A 171 -7.91 -34.57 -9.87
C PRO A 171 -8.62 -33.50 -10.75
N PHE A 172 -9.36 -32.59 -10.16
CA PHE A 172 -10.03 -31.53 -10.92
C PHE A 172 -9.04 -30.57 -11.55
N THR A 173 -8.09 -30.05 -10.77
CA THR A 173 -7.11 -29.06 -11.25
C THR A 173 -6.00 -29.66 -12.11
N THR A 174 -6.01 -30.98 -12.32
CA THR A 174 -5.06 -31.70 -13.18
C THR A 174 -5.72 -32.54 -14.27
N LEU A 175 -7.04 -32.41 -14.45
CA LEU A 175 -7.85 -33.22 -15.40
C LEU A 175 -7.62 -34.74 -15.20
N ASN A 176 -7.71 -35.19 -13.94
CA ASN A 176 -7.49 -36.57 -13.50
C ASN A 176 -6.09 -37.17 -13.79
N ARG A 177 -5.08 -36.32 -14.02
CA ARG A 177 -3.68 -36.77 -14.20
C ARG A 177 -2.98 -36.99 -12.86
N GLN A 178 -3.46 -36.36 -11.77
CA GLN A 178 -3.00 -36.60 -10.40
C GLN A 178 -4.19 -37.16 -9.60
N SER A 179 -3.98 -38.33 -9.00
CA SER A 179 -5.02 -39.00 -8.20
C SER A 179 -5.05 -38.55 -6.75
N ASN A 180 -3.92 -38.04 -6.23
CA ASN A 180 -3.80 -37.54 -4.86
C ASN A 180 -4.12 -36.05 -4.79
N GLU A 181 -4.63 -35.62 -3.62
CA GLU A 181 -4.86 -34.21 -3.32
C GLU A 181 -3.80 -33.71 -2.36
N TYR A 182 -3.22 -32.55 -2.66
CA TYR A 182 -2.29 -31.86 -1.79
C TYR A 182 -2.28 -30.35 -2.06
N SER A 183 -1.75 -29.57 -1.10
CA SER A 183 -1.50 -28.15 -1.28
C SER A 183 -0.13 -27.92 -1.93
N GLY A 184 -0.13 -27.45 -3.17
CA GLY A 184 1.08 -27.10 -3.90
C GLY A 184 1.53 -25.67 -3.58
N MET A 185 2.84 -25.42 -3.56
CA MET A 185 3.40 -24.08 -3.43
C MET A 185 3.44 -23.39 -4.79
N ILE A 186 3.01 -22.13 -4.82
CA ILE A 186 3.06 -21.28 -6.01
C ILE A 186 3.93 -20.05 -5.78
N LEU A 187 4.52 -19.55 -6.85
CA LEU A 187 4.98 -18.17 -6.97
C LEU A 187 3.90 -17.41 -7.73
N GLN A 188 3.33 -16.40 -7.10
CA GLN A 188 2.38 -15.49 -7.74
C GLN A 188 3.08 -14.19 -8.12
N THR A 189 2.73 -13.64 -9.29
CA THR A 189 3.23 -12.36 -9.77
C THR A 189 2.13 -11.64 -10.52
N GLY A 190 2.14 -10.31 -10.50
CA GLY A 190 1.13 -9.56 -11.22
C GLY A 190 1.22 -8.06 -11.00
N ILE A 191 0.15 -7.40 -11.40
CA ILE A 191 -0.07 -5.96 -11.18
C ILE A 191 -1.27 -5.78 -10.26
N ALA A 192 -1.22 -4.76 -9.43
CA ALA A 192 -2.32 -4.41 -8.54
C ALA A 192 -2.52 -2.89 -8.52
N GLY A 193 -3.76 -2.50 -8.24
CA GLY A 193 -4.12 -1.13 -7.93
C GLY A 193 -4.89 -1.09 -6.63
N PHE A 194 -4.52 -0.15 -5.75
CA PHE A 194 -5.12 0.03 -4.44
C PHE A 194 -5.82 1.38 -4.33
N LEU A 195 -6.85 1.40 -3.51
CA LEU A 195 -7.40 2.60 -2.91
C LEU A 195 -6.91 2.65 -1.46
N GLU A 196 -6.26 3.76 -1.14
CA GLU A 196 -5.67 3.97 0.16
C GLU A 196 -6.68 4.48 1.18
N SER A 197 -6.65 3.87 2.35
CA SER A 197 -7.38 4.31 3.53
C SER A 197 -6.41 4.46 4.69
N ASN A 198 -6.80 5.18 5.74
CA ASN A 198 -5.98 5.38 6.93
C ASN A 198 -5.72 4.09 7.74
N ILE A 199 -6.41 3.00 7.44
CA ILE A 199 -6.33 1.75 8.20
C ILE A 199 -5.70 0.64 7.37
N ALA A 200 -6.09 0.51 6.09
CA ALA A 200 -5.64 -0.55 5.21
C ALA A 200 -5.88 -0.16 3.75
N SER A 201 -5.08 -0.71 2.86
CA SER A 201 -5.21 -0.54 1.42
C SER A 201 -6.04 -1.68 0.86
N PHE A 202 -7.07 -1.35 0.07
CA PHE A 202 -7.93 -2.32 -0.60
C PHE A 202 -7.80 -2.17 -2.10
N GLY A 203 -7.68 -3.29 -2.80
CA GLY A 203 -7.43 -3.21 -4.22
C GLY A 203 -7.88 -4.40 -5.05
N LEU A 204 -7.63 -4.25 -6.35
CA LEU A 204 -7.81 -5.31 -7.32
C LEU A 204 -6.45 -5.67 -7.92
N ALA A 205 -6.26 -6.97 -8.15
CA ALA A 205 -5.05 -7.52 -8.74
C ALA A 205 -5.38 -8.38 -9.96
N VAL A 206 -4.48 -8.34 -10.92
CA VAL A 206 -4.43 -9.29 -12.03
C VAL A 206 -3.07 -9.96 -11.99
N GLY A 207 -3.04 -11.28 -11.96
CA GLY A 207 -1.80 -12.00 -11.80
C GLY A 207 -1.79 -13.36 -12.45
N TYR A 208 -0.64 -14.00 -12.30
CA TYR A 208 -0.34 -15.35 -12.76
C TYR A 208 0.23 -16.13 -11.59
N ASP A 209 -0.16 -17.41 -11.52
CA ASP A 209 0.43 -18.36 -10.57
C ASP A 209 1.34 -19.33 -11.30
N HIS A 210 2.52 -19.53 -10.74
CA HIS A 210 3.48 -20.52 -11.21
C HIS A 210 3.68 -21.59 -10.14
N LEU A 211 3.20 -22.81 -10.41
CA LEU A 211 3.35 -23.94 -9.47
C LEU A 211 4.82 -24.38 -9.40
N LEU A 212 5.36 -24.45 -8.19
CA LEU A 212 6.77 -24.83 -7.94
C LEU A 212 6.96 -26.35 -7.82
N ASN A 213 5.88 -27.11 -7.66
CA ASN A 213 5.90 -28.56 -7.52
C ASN A 213 6.13 -29.27 -8.86
N PRO A 214 6.52 -30.55 -8.86
CA PRO A 214 6.72 -31.34 -10.09
C PRO A 214 5.51 -31.38 -11.01
N ASP A 215 4.29 -31.32 -10.46
CA ASP A 215 3.03 -31.37 -11.21
C ASP A 215 2.67 -30.07 -11.95
N ARG A 216 3.61 -29.12 -12.04
CA ARG A 216 3.41 -27.82 -12.73
C ARG A 216 3.00 -27.96 -14.20
N SER A 217 3.42 -29.03 -14.85
CA SER A 217 3.11 -29.27 -16.27
C SER A 217 1.69 -29.80 -16.51
N ILE A 218 1.07 -30.40 -15.48
CA ILE A 218 -0.28 -30.95 -15.54
C ILE A 218 -1.32 -30.09 -14.83
N TRP A 219 -0.88 -29.13 -14.00
CA TRP A 219 -1.78 -28.20 -13.34
C TRP A 219 -2.31 -27.16 -14.33
N ILE A 220 -3.63 -27.18 -14.54
CA ILE A 220 -4.29 -26.43 -15.62
C ILE A 220 -4.22 -24.92 -15.48
N TYR A 221 -4.04 -24.41 -14.26
CA TYR A 221 -3.96 -22.97 -13.98
C TYR A 221 -2.52 -22.42 -14.01
N SER A 222 -1.52 -23.26 -14.28
CA SER A 222 -0.12 -22.82 -14.40
C SER A 222 0.00 -21.73 -15.47
N ASN A 223 0.51 -20.57 -15.12
CA ASN A 223 0.64 -19.39 -16.00
C ASN A 223 -0.67 -18.94 -16.67
N LYS A 224 -1.80 -19.22 -16.05
CA LYS A 224 -3.09 -18.66 -16.48
C LYS A 224 -3.43 -17.42 -15.68
N PRO A 225 -4.01 -16.38 -16.32
CA PRO A 225 -4.38 -15.16 -15.63
C PRO A 225 -5.53 -15.40 -14.65
N TRP A 226 -5.51 -14.68 -13.57
CA TRP A 226 -6.59 -14.58 -12.60
C TRP A 226 -6.82 -13.12 -12.22
N VAL A 227 -8.01 -12.80 -11.70
CA VAL A 227 -8.35 -11.52 -11.09
C VAL A 227 -8.65 -11.76 -9.62
N GLY A 228 -8.18 -10.90 -8.73
CA GLY A 228 -8.36 -11.08 -7.31
C GLY A 228 -8.56 -9.79 -6.55
N PHE A 229 -9.09 -9.93 -5.33
CA PHE A 229 -9.16 -8.86 -4.35
C PHE A 229 -7.95 -8.96 -3.45
N ILE A 230 -7.23 -7.84 -3.32
CA ILE A 230 -5.97 -7.75 -2.60
C ILE A 230 -6.09 -6.72 -1.48
N VAL A 231 -5.44 -7.00 -0.36
CA VAL A 231 -5.36 -6.10 0.80
C VAL A 231 -3.89 -5.90 1.14
N GLY A 232 -3.51 -4.66 1.45
CA GLY A 232 -2.15 -4.29 1.81
C GLY A 232 -2.09 -3.63 3.18
N ILE A 233 -0.90 -3.73 3.77
CA ILE A 233 -0.49 -2.97 4.97
C ILE A 233 0.80 -2.26 4.59
N ALA A 234 0.79 -0.93 4.67
CA ALA A 234 1.94 -0.10 4.35
C ALA A 234 3.14 -0.40 5.28
N LEU A 235 4.32 -0.50 4.68
CA LEU A 235 5.59 -0.67 5.42
C LEU A 235 6.34 0.63 5.58
N ASN A 236 5.97 1.71 4.90
CA ASN A 236 6.63 3.01 4.87
C ASN A 236 5.67 4.19 5.17
#